data_327804aa6ee27be564c2eadd7940f65c
#
_entry.id   327804aa6ee27be564c2eadd7940f65c
#
_cell.length_a   1.000
_cell.length_b   1.000
_cell.length_c   1.000
_cell.angle_alpha   90.00
_cell.angle_beta   90.00
_cell.angle_gamma   90.00
#
_symmetry.space_group_name_H-M   'P 1'
#
loop_
_entity.id
_entity.type
_entity.pdbx_description
1 polymer ?
#
loop_
_entity_poly.entity_id
_entity_poly.type
_entity_poly.pdbx_seq_one_letter_code
_entity_poly.pdbx_strand_id
1 'polypeptide(L)'
;MSFQQGLSGLNVSSKALDIISNNVANTNTVGFKSGGAVFADVYAASLTGSVSGKQVGAGSTLGGVRQTFTQGNLTTTNNPLDLAINGDGFFIVGRSDGPNVYTRNGQFELDKNGFIITPTGEKLMGFQSLASTGQLPSPVGGLKELQIPIIGSLPQTTDQIAIGGNLDANSLSPKEAYPSVFEGDADGLFPLDGDNWRDARTYNFSTSIEVFDSLGKSHELTFYFEKLNADTATNTWRVHTSVDGDKPIPDSVPGANDFIWELKFDEKGLLVGSTGPDTINPFKVPPEYTPDASPMSFSVDFANMRQIGGPYLITELTQNGYTGGE
;
A
#
# COMPACT_ATOMS: atom_id res chain seq x y z
N MET A 1 1.07 72.04 -6.48
CA MET A 1 1.76 70.73 -6.19
C MET A 1 1.13 70.01 -4.99
N SER A 2 0.81 70.67 -3.89
CA SER A 2 0.19 70.01 -2.71
C SER A 2 -1.18 69.34 -2.98
N PHE A 3 -2.02 69.93 -3.86
CA PHE A 3 -3.31 69.34 -4.23
C PHE A 3 -3.16 68.02 -5.01
N GLN A 4 -2.22 67.93 -5.93
CA GLN A 4 -1.95 66.71 -6.69
C GLN A 4 -1.38 65.59 -5.82
N GLN A 5 -0.54 65.94 -4.84
CA GLN A 5 -0.04 64.99 -3.85
C GLN A 5 -1.15 64.48 -2.93
N GLY A 6 -2.06 65.36 -2.50
CA GLY A 6 -3.24 64.98 -1.74
C GLY A 6 -4.17 64.05 -2.52
N LEU A 7 -4.40 64.33 -3.80
CA LEU A 7 -5.22 63.50 -4.70
C LEU A 7 -4.54 62.12 -4.93
N SER A 8 -3.23 62.08 -5.12
CA SER A 8 -2.46 60.87 -5.24
C SER A 8 -2.59 60.00 -3.98
N GLY A 9 -2.45 60.61 -2.78
CA GLY A 9 -2.63 59.89 -1.51
C GLY A 9 -4.05 59.31 -1.34
N LEU A 10 -5.08 60.09 -1.75
CA LEU A 10 -6.45 59.61 -1.70
C LEU A 10 -6.68 58.42 -2.62
N ASN A 11 -6.17 58.46 -3.86
CA ASN A 11 -6.27 57.37 -4.85
C ASN A 11 -5.56 56.10 -4.34
N VAL A 12 -4.38 56.25 -3.75
CA VAL A 12 -3.62 55.13 -3.19
C VAL A 12 -4.37 54.49 -2.01
N SER A 13 -4.97 55.32 -1.14
CA SER A 13 -5.78 54.85 -0.01
C SER A 13 -7.03 54.10 -0.48
N SER A 14 -7.70 54.61 -1.54
CA SER A 14 -8.81 53.92 -2.16
C SER A 14 -8.39 52.50 -2.69
N LYS A 15 -7.27 52.42 -3.39
CA LYS A 15 -6.74 51.14 -3.88
C LYS A 15 -6.35 50.21 -2.76
N ALA A 16 -5.80 50.70 -1.65
CA ALA A 16 -5.54 49.90 -0.47
C ALA A 16 -6.84 49.31 0.11
N LEU A 17 -7.88 50.12 0.21
CA LEU A 17 -9.21 49.66 0.67
C LEU A 17 -9.82 48.61 -0.27
N ASP A 18 -9.68 48.76 -1.58
CA ASP A 18 -10.14 47.76 -2.57
C ASP A 18 -9.50 46.40 -2.29
N ILE A 19 -8.19 46.37 -2.04
CA ILE A 19 -7.44 45.13 -1.74
C ILE A 19 -7.87 44.54 -0.41
N ILE A 20 -8.02 45.36 0.64
CA ILE A 20 -8.51 44.91 1.95
C ILE A 20 -9.91 44.33 1.84
N SER A 21 -10.80 45.01 1.10
CA SER A 21 -12.17 44.55 0.86
C SER A 21 -12.20 43.21 0.15
N ASN A 22 -11.34 43.00 -0.84
CA ASN A 22 -11.19 41.71 -1.52
C ASN A 22 -10.69 40.63 -0.55
N ASN A 23 -9.72 40.93 0.32
CA ASN A 23 -9.25 39.98 1.33
C ASN A 23 -10.37 39.58 2.30
N VAL A 24 -11.19 40.54 2.74
CA VAL A 24 -12.33 40.32 3.63
C VAL A 24 -13.41 39.47 2.93
N ALA A 25 -13.73 39.80 1.67
CA ALA A 25 -14.71 39.05 0.89
C ALA A 25 -14.31 37.56 0.72
N ASN A 26 -13.01 37.27 0.66
CA ASN A 26 -12.46 35.94 0.46
C ASN A 26 -11.97 35.24 1.75
N THR A 27 -12.36 35.75 2.93
CA THR A 27 -11.92 35.18 4.22
C THR A 27 -12.31 33.71 4.37
N ASN A 28 -13.47 33.30 3.83
CA ASN A 28 -14.00 31.95 3.87
C ASN A 28 -13.64 31.09 2.63
N THR A 29 -12.88 31.66 1.67
CA THR A 29 -12.49 30.93 0.45
C THR A 29 -11.32 30.00 0.77
N VAL A 30 -11.50 28.70 0.57
CA VAL A 30 -10.46 27.70 0.83
C VAL A 30 -9.27 27.92 -0.10
N GLY A 31 -8.07 27.92 0.45
CA GLY A 31 -6.84 28.14 -0.32
C GLY A 31 -6.57 29.57 -0.73
N PHE A 32 -7.41 30.53 -0.36
CA PHE A 32 -7.18 31.95 -0.64
C PHE A 32 -5.90 32.47 0.03
N LYS A 33 -5.16 33.30 -0.67
CA LYS A 33 -3.96 33.99 -0.18
C LYS A 33 -4.14 35.48 -0.24
N SER A 34 -4.02 36.14 0.92
CA SER A 34 -4.25 37.58 1.05
C SER A 34 -3.29 38.40 0.18
N GLY A 35 -3.80 39.40 -0.46
CA GLY A 35 -3.02 40.40 -1.18
C GLY A 35 -2.64 41.57 -0.29
N GLY A 36 -1.43 42.06 -0.44
CA GLY A 36 -0.94 43.32 0.16
C GLY A 36 -0.58 44.35 -0.93
N ALA A 37 -1.00 45.58 -0.75
CA ALA A 37 -0.61 46.65 -1.66
C ALA A 37 0.89 46.97 -1.49
N VAL A 38 1.58 47.12 -2.59
CA VAL A 38 2.95 47.62 -2.65
C VAL A 38 2.88 48.99 -3.35
N PHE A 39 3.30 50.03 -2.63
CA PHE A 39 3.28 51.40 -3.16
C PHE A 39 4.67 51.81 -3.60
N ALA A 40 4.74 52.56 -4.67
CA ALA A 40 5.95 53.20 -5.19
C ALA A 40 5.86 54.68 -5.14
N ASP A 41 6.93 55.36 -4.80
CA ASP A 41 7.05 56.80 -4.89
C ASP A 41 7.09 57.25 -6.38
N VAL A 42 6.32 58.26 -6.72
CA VAL A 42 6.36 58.85 -8.07
C VAL A 42 7.51 59.84 -8.10
N TYR A 43 8.65 59.41 -8.62
CA TYR A 43 9.74 60.34 -8.90
C TYR A 43 9.37 61.22 -10.10
N ALA A 44 9.29 62.54 -9.83
CA ALA A 44 9.29 63.49 -10.92
C ALA A 44 10.69 63.43 -11.56
N ALA A 45 10.82 62.66 -12.65
CA ALA A 45 12.01 62.75 -13.50
C ALA A 45 12.09 64.18 -14.01
N SER A 46 12.93 64.98 -13.36
CA SER A 46 13.27 66.30 -13.82
C SER A 46 14.00 66.18 -15.15
N LEU A 47 13.28 66.52 -16.24
CA LEU A 47 13.83 66.63 -17.59
C LEU A 47 14.85 67.78 -17.71
N THR A 48 15.19 68.47 -16.65
CA THR A 48 16.20 69.52 -16.61
C THR A 48 17.22 69.20 -15.53
N GLY A 49 18.41 68.85 -15.95
CA GLY A 49 19.58 68.41 -15.18
C GLY A 49 20.07 69.35 -14.07
N SER A 50 19.25 69.68 -13.10
CA SER A 50 19.65 70.37 -11.86
C SER A 50 19.45 69.48 -10.67
N VAL A 51 20.54 68.91 -10.17
CA VAL A 51 20.62 68.20 -8.90
C VAL A 51 20.56 69.23 -7.78
N SER A 52 19.40 69.65 -7.36
CA SER A 52 19.29 70.37 -6.07
C SER A 52 18.54 69.47 -5.08
N GLY A 53 19.23 69.13 -4.00
CA GLY A 53 18.81 68.18 -2.93
C GLY A 53 17.60 68.58 -2.09
N LYS A 54 16.63 69.27 -2.66
CA LYS A 54 15.37 69.70 -2.06
C LYS A 54 14.15 69.41 -2.95
N GLN A 55 14.13 68.23 -3.60
CA GLN A 55 13.00 67.86 -4.41
C GLN A 55 11.92 67.22 -3.53
N VAL A 56 10.77 67.83 -3.45
CA VAL A 56 9.59 67.28 -2.77
C VAL A 56 9.01 66.22 -3.67
N GLY A 57 8.73 65.02 -3.15
CA GLY A 57 8.19 63.89 -3.91
C GLY A 57 6.89 64.26 -4.60
N ALA A 58 6.60 63.67 -5.76
CA ALA A 58 5.43 63.94 -6.59
C ALA A 58 4.15 63.19 -6.16
N GLY A 59 4.23 62.39 -5.11
CA GLY A 59 3.15 61.53 -4.61
C GLY A 59 3.48 60.06 -4.72
N SER A 60 2.49 59.19 -4.52
CA SER A 60 2.64 57.73 -4.58
C SER A 60 1.68 57.10 -5.57
N THR A 61 2.05 55.96 -6.11
CA THR A 61 1.22 55.11 -6.98
C THR A 61 1.24 53.66 -6.50
N LEU A 62 0.21 52.89 -6.89
CA LEU A 62 0.21 51.44 -6.66
C LEU A 62 1.23 50.78 -7.61
N GLY A 63 2.34 50.27 -7.02
CA GLY A 63 3.37 49.57 -7.77
C GLY A 63 3.03 48.10 -8.05
N GLY A 64 2.09 47.52 -7.29
CA GLY A 64 1.65 46.14 -7.49
C GLY A 64 0.89 45.58 -6.28
N VAL A 65 0.37 44.40 -6.45
CA VAL A 65 -0.24 43.59 -5.35
C VAL A 65 0.61 42.37 -5.13
N ARG A 66 1.11 42.21 -3.92
CA ARG A 66 1.90 41.04 -3.53
C ARG A 66 1.03 40.08 -2.73
N GLN A 67 0.96 38.81 -3.16
CA GLN A 67 0.32 37.75 -2.38
C GLN A 67 1.21 37.26 -1.25
N THR A 68 0.60 36.96 -0.12
CA THR A 68 1.27 36.41 1.07
C THR A 68 0.89 34.95 1.21
N PHE A 69 1.89 34.06 1.15
CA PHE A 69 1.70 32.60 1.17
C PHE A 69 1.85 31.96 2.56
N THR A 70 1.53 32.69 3.62
CA THR A 70 1.55 32.13 4.98
C THR A 70 0.54 31.00 5.13
N GLN A 71 0.85 30.04 6.02
CA GLN A 71 -0.03 28.94 6.36
C GLN A 71 -1.30 29.46 7.07
N GLY A 72 -2.46 29.03 6.60
CA GLY A 72 -3.75 29.25 7.27
C GLY A 72 -4.09 28.14 8.26
N ASN A 73 -5.25 28.23 8.89
CA ASN A 73 -5.77 27.17 9.73
C ASN A 73 -6.12 25.94 8.89
N LEU A 74 -5.70 24.77 9.38
CA LEU A 74 -6.12 23.49 8.84
C LEU A 74 -7.37 23.03 9.60
N THR A 75 -8.44 22.75 8.89
CA THR A 75 -9.68 22.20 9.45
C THR A 75 -9.92 20.81 8.90
N THR A 76 -10.28 19.89 9.76
CA THR A 76 -10.64 18.52 9.36
C THR A 76 -12.08 18.53 8.85
N THR A 77 -12.30 17.91 7.69
CA THR A 77 -13.63 17.67 7.11
C THR A 77 -13.91 16.16 7.10
N ASN A 78 -15.16 15.78 6.82
CA ASN A 78 -15.53 14.37 6.68
C ASN A 78 -15.44 13.88 5.21
N ASN A 79 -14.93 14.72 4.30
CA ASN A 79 -14.74 14.35 2.90
C ASN A 79 -13.31 13.83 2.69
N PRO A 80 -13.12 12.57 2.26
CA PRO A 80 -11.80 11.96 2.08
C PRO A 80 -10.98 12.60 0.94
N LEU A 81 -11.62 13.36 0.04
CA LEU A 81 -10.95 14.04 -1.06
C LEU A 81 -10.58 15.51 -0.74
N ASP A 82 -10.88 15.99 0.46
CA ASP A 82 -10.41 17.30 0.92
C ASP A 82 -8.96 17.16 1.42
N LEU A 83 -8.05 17.75 0.66
CA LEU A 83 -6.63 17.70 0.91
C LEU A 83 -6.09 19.05 1.33
N ALA A 84 -5.18 19.10 2.30
CA ALA A 84 -4.53 20.33 2.72
C ALA A 84 -3.01 20.16 2.70
N ILE A 85 -2.30 21.17 2.19
CA ILE A 85 -0.84 21.22 2.22
C ILE A 85 -0.41 21.90 3.53
N ASN A 86 0.33 21.19 4.35
CA ASN A 86 0.98 21.72 5.53
C ASN A 86 2.41 22.16 5.17
N GLY A 87 2.65 23.47 5.16
CA GLY A 87 3.91 24.06 4.73
C GLY A 87 3.87 24.65 3.31
N ASP A 88 5.02 24.66 2.64
CA ASP A 88 5.18 25.23 1.31
C ASP A 88 4.78 24.24 0.21
N GLY A 89 4.31 24.77 -0.93
CA GLY A 89 3.95 23.96 -2.09
C GLY A 89 2.57 24.31 -2.66
N PHE A 90 2.18 23.68 -3.75
CA PHE A 90 0.91 23.86 -4.45
C PHE A 90 0.45 22.54 -5.02
N PHE A 91 -0.85 22.38 -5.11
CA PHE A 91 -1.44 21.35 -5.99
C PHE A 91 -1.24 21.79 -7.44
N ILE A 92 -0.93 20.83 -8.29
CA ILE A 92 -0.81 21.03 -9.73
C ILE A 92 -2.08 20.49 -10.35
N VAL A 93 -2.77 21.32 -11.12
CA VAL A 93 -3.99 20.92 -11.84
C VAL A 93 -3.80 21.13 -13.34
N GLY A 94 -4.17 20.11 -14.10
CA GLY A 94 -4.08 20.11 -15.56
C GLY A 94 -5.36 20.70 -16.17
N ARG A 95 -5.21 21.67 -17.05
CA ARG A 95 -6.29 22.18 -17.90
C ARG A 95 -6.36 21.39 -19.19
N SER A 96 -7.56 21.09 -19.65
CA SER A 96 -7.77 20.39 -20.94
C SER A 96 -7.21 21.18 -22.13
N ASP A 97 -7.18 22.51 -22.05
CA ASP A 97 -6.82 23.38 -23.18
C ASP A 97 -5.63 24.31 -22.90
N GLY A 98 -4.76 23.99 -21.93
CA GLY A 98 -3.70 24.93 -21.56
C GLY A 98 -2.61 24.37 -20.66
N PRO A 99 -1.70 25.22 -20.20
CA PRO A 99 -0.65 24.83 -19.28
C PRO A 99 -1.21 24.45 -17.91
N ASN A 100 -0.46 23.65 -17.17
CA ASN A 100 -0.77 23.31 -15.78
C ASN A 100 -0.88 24.59 -14.91
N VAL A 101 -1.82 24.59 -14.00
CA VAL A 101 -2.08 25.68 -13.06
C VAL A 101 -1.77 25.20 -11.64
N TYR A 102 -1.38 26.15 -10.78
CA TYR A 102 -1.05 25.87 -9.39
C TYR A 102 -2.14 26.44 -8.48
N THR A 103 -2.62 25.63 -7.54
CA THR A 103 -3.67 26.03 -6.59
C THR A 103 -3.32 25.60 -5.16
N ARG A 104 -3.86 26.32 -4.18
CA ARG A 104 -3.86 25.91 -2.76
C ARG A 104 -5.24 25.42 -2.31
N ASN A 105 -6.24 25.52 -3.18
CA ASN A 105 -7.54 24.90 -2.92
C ASN A 105 -7.39 23.39 -3.07
N GLY A 106 -7.67 22.66 -2.00
CA GLY A 106 -7.59 21.21 -1.93
C GLY A 106 -8.95 20.53 -1.84
N GLN A 107 -10.01 21.20 -2.22
CA GLN A 107 -11.33 20.59 -2.34
C GLN A 107 -11.44 19.91 -3.71
N PHE A 108 -11.43 18.58 -3.68
CA PHE A 108 -11.48 17.76 -4.89
C PHE A 108 -12.73 16.89 -4.91
N GLU A 109 -13.12 16.49 -6.09
CA GLU A 109 -14.24 15.59 -6.37
C GLU A 109 -13.77 14.46 -7.31
N LEU A 110 -14.55 13.38 -7.38
CA LEU A 110 -14.32 12.31 -8.33
C LEU A 110 -15.25 12.47 -9.53
N ASP A 111 -14.68 12.39 -10.71
CA ASP A 111 -15.47 12.35 -11.93
C ASP A 111 -15.99 10.91 -12.19
N LYS A 112 -16.93 10.77 -13.14
CA LYS A 112 -17.48 9.46 -13.56
C LYS A 112 -16.44 8.45 -14.07
N ASN A 113 -15.26 8.92 -14.44
CA ASN A 113 -14.15 8.08 -14.92
C ASN A 113 -13.11 7.82 -13.82
N GLY A 114 -13.33 8.30 -12.60
CA GLY A 114 -12.42 8.16 -11.48
C GLY A 114 -11.26 9.16 -11.45
N PHE A 115 -11.26 10.21 -12.30
CA PHE A 115 -10.27 11.27 -12.18
C PHE A 115 -10.61 12.19 -11.00
N ILE A 116 -9.56 12.57 -10.27
CA ILE A 116 -9.67 13.57 -9.21
C ILE A 116 -9.69 14.95 -9.85
N ILE A 117 -10.80 15.66 -9.72
CA ILE A 117 -11.02 16.95 -10.35
C ILE A 117 -11.28 18.04 -9.31
N THR A 118 -11.00 19.30 -9.69
CA THR A 118 -11.45 20.46 -8.95
C THR A 118 -12.94 20.71 -9.22
N PRO A 119 -13.66 21.52 -8.40
CA PRO A 119 -15.03 21.92 -8.68
C PRO A 119 -15.18 22.69 -10.01
N THR A 120 -14.08 23.19 -10.56
CA THR A 120 -14.02 23.88 -11.87
C THR A 120 -13.71 22.94 -13.04
N GLY A 121 -13.47 21.64 -12.76
CA GLY A 121 -13.30 20.60 -13.77
C GLY A 121 -11.86 20.36 -14.23
N GLU A 122 -10.87 21.03 -13.61
CA GLU A 122 -9.45 20.72 -13.88
C GLU A 122 -9.03 19.45 -13.14
N LYS A 123 -8.18 18.62 -13.78
CA LYS A 123 -7.72 17.36 -13.21
C LYS A 123 -6.50 17.55 -12.31
N LEU A 124 -6.50 16.92 -11.15
CA LEU A 124 -5.33 16.90 -10.27
C LEU A 124 -4.20 16.09 -10.91
N MET A 125 -3.01 16.69 -10.95
CA MET A 125 -1.80 16.07 -11.50
C MET A 125 -0.91 15.58 -10.38
N GLY A 126 -0.28 14.42 -10.60
CA GLY A 126 0.64 13.86 -9.62
C GLY A 126 1.41 12.66 -10.16
N PHE A 127 2.11 11.99 -9.26
CA PHE A 127 2.80 10.73 -9.55
C PHE A 127 1.92 9.57 -9.10
N GLN A 128 1.53 8.73 -10.02
CA GLN A 128 0.72 7.55 -9.74
C GLN A 128 1.63 6.39 -9.37
N SER A 129 1.34 5.72 -8.26
CA SER A 129 1.94 4.43 -7.94
C SER A 129 1.34 3.35 -8.84
N LEU A 130 2.17 2.46 -9.37
CA LEU A 130 1.68 1.23 -9.97
C LEU A 130 1.27 0.30 -8.82
N ALA A 131 -0.01 0.10 -8.64
CA ALA A 131 -0.62 -0.64 -7.52
C ALA A 131 -0.08 -2.08 -7.35
N SER A 132 0.53 -2.66 -8.41
CA SER A 132 1.00 -4.05 -8.41
C SER A 132 2.35 -4.29 -7.72
N THR A 133 3.08 -3.27 -7.31
CA THR A 133 4.46 -3.46 -6.82
C THR A 133 4.72 -2.94 -5.41
N GLY A 134 3.74 -2.34 -4.74
CA GLY A 134 3.95 -1.73 -3.42
C GLY A 134 5.03 -0.62 -3.40
N GLN A 135 5.56 -0.25 -4.55
CA GLN A 135 6.57 0.78 -4.67
C GLN A 135 5.97 2.18 -4.51
N LEU A 136 6.68 3.03 -3.78
CA LEU A 136 6.34 4.45 -3.69
C LEU A 136 6.26 5.08 -5.08
N PRO A 137 5.37 6.07 -5.28
CA PRO A 137 5.26 6.78 -6.55
C PRO A 137 6.62 7.33 -6.99
N SER A 138 7.05 6.97 -8.19
CA SER A 138 8.34 7.41 -8.72
C SER A 138 8.20 8.65 -9.58
N PRO A 139 9.02 9.69 -9.39
CA PRO A 139 9.00 10.88 -10.24
C PRO A 139 9.48 10.62 -11.68
N VAL A 140 10.03 9.44 -11.96
CA VAL A 140 10.61 9.07 -13.25
C VAL A 140 9.56 8.98 -14.38
N GLY A 141 8.29 8.80 -14.06
CA GLY A 141 7.21 8.70 -15.05
C GLY A 141 6.59 10.04 -15.50
N GLY A 142 7.05 11.18 -14.97
CA GLY A 142 6.42 12.48 -15.20
C GLY A 142 5.08 12.68 -14.48
N LEU A 143 4.58 13.91 -14.52
CA LEU A 143 3.26 14.24 -13.97
C LEU A 143 2.16 13.66 -14.86
N LYS A 144 1.22 12.94 -14.25
CA LYS A 144 0.04 12.38 -14.91
C LYS A 144 -1.23 12.84 -14.18
N GLU A 145 -2.36 12.76 -14.87
CA GLU A 145 -3.68 12.95 -14.26
C GLU A 145 -3.90 11.82 -13.23
N LEU A 146 -4.21 12.19 -11.99
CA LEU A 146 -4.48 11.23 -10.94
C LEU A 146 -5.87 10.64 -11.12
N GLN A 147 -5.92 9.32 -11.17
CA GLN A 147 -7.14 8.56 -11.34
C GLN A 147 -7.23 7.49 -10.26
N ILE A 148 -8.37 7.40 -9.61
CA ILE A 148 -8.73 6.27 -8.75
C ILE A 148 -9.51 5.30 -9.65
N PRO A 149 -9.00 4.10 -9.92
CA PRO A 149 -9.71 3.14 -10.75
C PRO A 149 -11.06 2.80 -10.10
N ILE A 150 -12.15 3.02 -10.81
CA ILE A 150 -13.52 2.67 -10.38
C ILE A 150 -13.74 1.16 -10.55
N ILE A 151 -12.92 0.51 -11.39
CA ILE A 151 -12.91 -0.95 -11.51
C ILE A 151 -12.21 -1.47 -10.26
N GLY A 152 -12.86 -2.32 -9.50
CA GLY A 152 -12.31 -2.97 -8.32
C GLY A 152 -10.93 -3.56 -8.60
N SER A 153 -10.06 -3.59 -7.60
CA SER A 153 -8.76 -4.23 -7.72
C SER A 153 -8.95 -5.66 -8.22
N LEU A 154 -8.24 -6.02 -9.30
CA LEU A 154 -8.22 -7.42 -9.74
C LEU A 154 -7.70 -8.29 -8.60
N PRO A 155 -8.23 -9.50 -8.42
CA PRO A 155 -7.72 -10.42 -7.43
C PRO A 155 -6.24 -10.73 -7.70
N GLN A 156 -5.47 -10.92 -6.65
CA GLN A 156 -4.10 -11.38 -6.73
C GLN A 156 -4.00 -12.79 -6.17
N THR A 157 -3.55 -13.72 -7.00
CA THR A 157 -3.26 -15.09 -6.57
C THR A 157 -2.15 -15.07 -5.53
N THR A 158 -2.29 -15.90 -4.49
CA THR A 158 -1.20 -16.13 -3.54
C THR A 158 -0.04 -16.82 -4.24
N ASP A 159 1.15 -16.23 -4.19
CA ASP A 159 2.39 -16.79 -4.72
C ASP A 159 3.52 -16.91 -3.67
N GLN A 160 3.35 -16.27 -2.52
CA GLN A 160 4.29 -16.31 -1.41
C GLN A 160 3.57 -16.49 -0.09
N ILE A 161 4.07 -17.39 0.74
CA ILE A 161 3.60 -17.65 2.10
C ILE A 161 4.82 -17.62 3.02
N ALA A 162 4.74 -16.97 4.17
CA ALA A 162 5.75 -17.02 5.20
C ALA A 162 5.17 -17.63 6.48
N ILE A 163 5.91 -18.60 7.04
CA ILE A 163 5.54 -19.30 8.28
C ILE A 163 6.72 -19.20 9.25
N GLY A 164 6.46 -18.64 10.42
CA GLY A 164 7.43 -18.55 11.50
C GLY A 164 6.81 -18.98 12.82
N GLY A 165 7.61 -19.62 13.66
CA GLY A 165 7.11 -20.09 14.93
C GLY A 165 8.03 -21.08 15.63
N ASN A 166 7.51 -21.73 16.67
CA ASN A 166 8.21 -22.75 17.45
C ASN A 166 7.55 -24.12 17.30
N LEU A 167 8.34 -25.11 16.95
CA LEU A 167 8.01 -26.54 17.06
C LEU A 167 8.62 -27.10 18.36
N ASP A 168 7.84 -27.87 19.11
CA ASP A 168 8.32 -28.42 20.40
C ASP A 168 9.41 -29.47 20.21
N ALA A 169 10.61 -29.14 20.64
CA ALA A 169 11.76 -30.06 20.60
C ALA A 169 11.54 -31.37 21.42
N ASN A 170 10.68 -31.32 22.45
CA ASN A 170 10.39 -32.47 23.32
C ASN A 170 9.31 -33.39 22.75
N SER A 171 8.68 -33.02 21.65
CA SER A 171 7.67 -33.88 21.03
C SER A 171 8.27 -35.18 20.58
N LEU A 172 7.51 -36.24 20.76
CA LEU A 172 7.81 -37.56 20.19
C LEU A 172 7.29 -37.63 18.75
N SER A 173 7.84 -38.49 17.93
CA SER A 173 7.25 -38.83 16.64
C SER A 173 5.80 -39.30 16.83
N PRO A 174 4.91 -39.01 15.88
CA PRO A 174 3.55 -39.52 15.89
C PRO A 174 3.53 -41.05 16.02
N LYS A 175 2.46 -41.58 16.58
CA LYS A 175 2.32 -43.03 16.77
C LYS A 175 2.11 -43.77 15.45
N GLU A 176 1.43 -43.12 14.55
CA GLU A 176 1.13 -43.65 13.23
C GLU A 176 1.88 -42.79 12.20
N ALA A 177 2.37 -43.40 11.13
CA ALA A 177 3.00 -42.69 10.04
C ALA A 177 1.95 -41.84 9.32
N TYR A 178 2.33 -40.63 8.84
CA TYR A 178 1.47 -39.89 7.97
C TYR A 178 1.18 -40.71 6.71
N PRO A 179 -0.10 -40.85 6.31
CA PRO A 179 -0.46 -41.79 5.27
C PRO A 179 0.10 -41.40 3.91
N SER A 180 0.79 -42.33 3.27
CA SER A 180 1.33 -42.22 1.91
C SER A 180 0.32 -42.60 0.83
N VAL A 181 -0.68 -43.39 1.21
CA VAL A 181 -1.74 -43.86 0.33
C VAL A 181 -3.07 -43.58 1.01
N PHE A 182 -3.91 -42.80 0.32
CA PHE A 182 -5.23 -42.40 0.79
C PHE A 182 -6.33 -43.37 0.29
N GLU A 183 -6.00 -44.61 0.13
CA GLU A 183 -6.97 -45.68 -0.15
C GLU A 183 -7.66 -46.12 1.14
N GLY A 184 -8.96 -46.33 1.04
CA GLY A 184 -9.78 -46.79 2.17
C GLY A 184 -9.12 -48.00 2.87
N ASP A 185 -9.06 -47.88 4.13
CA ASP A 185 -8.38 -48.76 5.09
C ASP A 185 -8.75 -50.24 4.92
N ALA A 186 -7.77 -51.06 4.57
CA ALA A 186 -7.95 -52.49 4.51
C ALA A 186 -7.83 -53.18 5.90
N ASP A 187 -7.35 -52.47 6.94
CA ASP A 187 -7.10 -53.01 8.26
C ASP A 187 -8.06 -52.57 9.37
N GLY A 188 -9.00 -51.66 9.05
CA GLY A 188 -10.07 -51.21 9.96
C GLY A 188 -9.60 -50.30 11.09
N LEU A 189 -8.38 -49.75 11.03
CA LEU A 189 -7.82 -48.84 12.04
C LEU A 189 -8.28 -47.39 11.91
N PHE A 190 -8.63 -46.99 10.71
CA PHE A 190 -9.08 -45.63 10.38
C PHE A 190 -10.54 -45.63 9.89
N PRO A 191 -11.30 -44.56 10.09
CA PRO A 191 -12.64 -44.47 9.55
C PRO A 191 -12.64 -44.64 8.01
N LEU A 192 -13.56 -45.44 7.49
CA LEU A 192 -13.72 -45.73 6.04
C LEU A 192 -14.06 -44.50 5.16
N ASP A 193 -14.00 -43.30 5.74
CA ASP A 193 -14.32 -42.03 5.08
C ASP A 193 -13.14 -41.42 4.31
N GLY A 194 -11.97 -42.08 4.36
CA GLY A 194 -10.78 -41.59 3.62
C GLY A 194 -10.07 -40.40 4.26
N ASP A 195 -10.45 -39.95 5.47
CA ASP A 195 -9.95 -38.76 6.14
C ASP A 195 -8.82 -39.02 7.14
N ASN A 196 -8.04 -40.10 6.96
CA ASN A 196 -6.99 -40.55 7.89
C ASN A 196 -5.83 -39.53 8.08
N TRP A 197 -5.58 -38.62 7.14
CA TRP A 197 -4.57 -37.54 7.28
C TRP A 197 -4.94 -36.49 8.35
N ARG A 198 -6.21 -36.39 8.70
CA ARG A 198 -6.69 -35.50 9.77
C ARG A 198 -6.57 -36.13 11.16
N ASP A 199 -6.15 -37.39 11.23
CA ASP A 199 -6.00 -38.06 12.52
C ASP A 199 -4.82 -37.43 13.28
N ALA A 200 -5.08 -36.91 14.46
CA ALA A 200 -4.07 -36.30 15.34
C ALA A 200 -2.99 -37.28 15.80
N ARG A 201 -3.09 -38.58 15.46
CA ARG A 201 -2.06 -39.58 15.69
C ARG A 201 -0.97 -39.57 14.62
N THR A 202 -1.20 -38.94 13.46
CA THR A 202 -0.31 -38.94 12.29
C THR A 202 0.59 -37.73 12.19
N TYR A 203 0.28 -36.64 12.91
CA TYR A 203 1.08 -35.41 12.94
C TYR A 203 1.18 -34.84 14.36
N ASN A 204 2.11 -33.94 14.59
CA ASN A 204 2.32 -33.30 15.90
C ASN A 204 1.59 -31.97 16.04
N PHE A 205 1.52 -31.21 14.96
CA PHE A 205 0.95 -29.87 14.96
C PHE A 205 0.39 -29.53 13.58
N SER A 206 -0.67 -28.76 13.54
CA SER A 206 -1.23 -28.22 12.29
C SER A 206 -1.57 -26.75 12.43
N THR A 207 -1.49 -26.04 11.30
CA THR A 207 -1.92 -24.64 11.17
C THR A 207 -2.50 -24.42 9.78
N SER A 208 -3.47 -23.51 9.65
CA SER A 208 -4.08 -23.19 8.37
C SER A 208 -3.99 -21.70 8.06
N ILE A 209 -3.95 -21.39 6.77
CA ILE A 209 -3.98 -20.02 6.24
C ILE A 209 -4.92 -19.97 5.05
N GLU A 210 -5.61 -18.83 4.92
CA GLU A 210 -6.42 -18.53 3.75
C GLU A 210 -5.51 -18.08 2.60
N VAL A 211 -5.67 -18.67 1.42
CA VAL A 211 -4.96 -18.33 0.18
C VAL A 211 -5.96 -18.04 -0.92
N PHE A 212 -5.57 -17.26 -1.92
CA PHE A 212 -6.47 -16.81 -2.98
C PHE A 212 -6.03 -17.34 -4.33
N ASP A 213 -7.01 -17.81 -5.12
CA ASP A 213 -6.79 -18.24 -6.49
C ASP A 213 -6.79 -17.07 -7.48
N SER A 214 -6.63 -17.33 -8.78
CA SER A 214 -6.58 -16.31 -9.83
C SER A 214 -7.91 -15.58 -10.06
N LEU A 215 -9.00 -16.10 -9.53
CA LEU A 215 -10.33 -15.50 -9.58
C LEU A 215 -10.67 -14.76 -8.26
N GLY A 216 -9.78 -14.80 -7.27
CA GLY A 216 -9.99 -14.20 -5.95
C GLY A 216 -10.85 -15.03 -5.02
N LYS A 217 -11.10 -16.29 -5.36
CA LYS A 217 -11.76 -17.23 -4.44
C LYS A 217 -10.76 -17.66 -3.38
N SER A 218 -11.21 -17.66 -2.12
CA SER A 218 -10.39 -18.12 -1.00
C SER A 218 -10.42 -19.63 -0.86
N HIS A 219 -9.27 -20.19 -0.48
CA HIS A 219 -9.06 -21.60 -0.18
C HIS A 219 -8.34 -21.71 1.15
N GLU A 220 -8.68 -22.70 1.97
CA GLU A 220 -7.98 -22.97 3.21
C GLU A 220 -6.82 -23.93 2.95
N LEU A 221 -5.57 -23.45 3.10
CA LEU A 221 -4.38 -24.27 3.02
C LEU A 221 -3.95 -24.66 4.43
N THR A 222 -3.94 -25.96 4.73
CA THR A 222 -3.55 -26.48 6.03
C THR A 222 -2.19 -27.14 5.92
N PHE A 223 -1.29 -26.83 6.85
CA PHE A 223 0.03 -27.44 7.01
C PHE A 223 0.01 -28.37 8.20
N TYR A 224 0.50 -29.60 8.01
CA TYR A 224 0.66 -30.61 9.05
C TYR A 224 2.14 -30.87 9.26
N PHE A 225 2.61 -30.73 10.50
CA PHE A 225 4.01 -30.93 10.90
C PHE A 225 4.16 -32.28 11.60
N GLU A 226 4.97 -33.15 11.01
CA GLU A 226 5.32 -34.47 11.52
C GLU A 226 6.78 -34.49 11.96
N LYS A 227 7.05 -34.84 13.22
CA LYS A 227 8.41 -35.01 13.71
C LYS A 227 8.91 -36.40 13.38
N LEU A 228 10.05 -36.51 12.71
CA LEU A 228 10.65 -37.77 12.41
C LEU A 228 11.25 -38.43 13.66
N ASN A 229 11.30 -39.78 13.66
CA ASN A 229 11.89 -40.52 14.75
C ASN A 229 13.39 -40.22 14.87
N ALA A 230 13.88 -40.05 16.12
CA ALA A 230 15.28 -39.77 16.41
C ALA A 230 16.25 -40.87 15.90
N ASP A 231 15.78 -42.10 15.75
CA ASP A 231 16.58 -43.20 15.21
C ASP A 231 16.82 -43.08 13.70
N THR A 232 15.98 -42.32 12.98
CA THR A 232 16.07 -42.15 11.53
C THR A 232 16.59 -40.77 11.12
N ALA A 233 16.21 -39.72 11.83
CA ALA A 233 16.65 -38.34 11.53
C ALA A 233 16.44 -37.40 12.73
N THR A 234 17.55 -37.02 13.39
CA THR A 234 17.52 -36.14 14.56
C THR A 234 17.12 -34.71 14.13
N ASN A 235 16.22 -34.09 14.90
CA ASN A 235 15.77 -32.69 14.68
C ASN A 235 15.24 -32.40 13.27
N THR A 236 14.57 -33.38 12.67
CA THR A 236 13.99 -33.26 11.34
C THR A 236 12.46 -33.34 11.43
N TRP A 237 11.80 -32.46 10.69
CA TRP A 237 10.37 -32.42 10.58
C TRP A 237 9.96 -32.51 9.11
N ARG A 238 8.85 -33.17 8.85
CA ARG A 238 8.18 -33.19 7.56
C ARG A 238 6.96 -32.27 7.60
N VAL A 239 6.66 -31.65 6.48
CA VAL A 239 5.50 -30.79 6.33
C VAL A 239 4.65 -31.30 5.18
N HIS A 240 3.40 -31.61 5.50
CA HIS A 240 2.38 -32.04 4.55
C HIS A 240 1.34 -30.93 4.41
N THR A 241 0.61 -30.89 3.31
CA THR A 241 -0.42 -29.87 3.09
C THR A 241 -1.71 -30.47 2.53
N SER A 242 -2.83 -29.83 2.88
CA SER A 242 -4.12 -30.07 2.24
C SER A 242 -4.79 -28.75 1.90
N VAL A 243 -5.63 -28.75 0.88
CA VAL A 243 -6.42 -27.59 0.45
C VAL A 243 -7.90 -27.90 0.69
N ASP A 244 -8.63 -26.93 1.28
CA ASP A 244 -10.06 -26.99 1.59
C ASP A 244 -10.46 -28.23 2.41
N GLY A 245 -9.50 -28.76 3.18
CA GLY A 245 -9.68 -29.99 3.95
C GLY A 245 -9.89 -31.23 3.08
N ASP A 246 -9.53 -31.20 1.84
CA ASP A 246 -9.47 -32.38 0.95
C ASP A 246 -8.19 -33.17 1.21
N LYS A 247 -8.04 -34.34 0.59
CA LYS A 247 -6.86 -35.18 0.78
C LYS A 247 -5.55 -34.39 0.56
N PRO A 248 -4.46 -34.76 1.28
CA PRO A 248 -3.18 -34.09 1.10
C PRO A 248 -2.72 -34.12 -0.35
N ILE A 249 -2.06 -33.03 -0.74
CA ILE A 249 -1.51 -32.91 -2.07
C ILE A 249 -0.25 -33.75 -2.13
N PRO A 250 -0.16 -34.77 -2.98
CA PRO A 250 1.04 -35.55 -3.17
C PRO A 250 2.14 -34.65 -3.77
N ASP A 251 3.39 -34.89 -3.41
CA ASP A 251 4.52 -34.26 -4.07
C ASP A 251 4.46 -34.51 -5.59
N SER A 252 4.57 -33.45 -6.36
CA SER A 252 4.56 -33.52 -7.82
C SER A 252 5.85 -34.07 -8.43
N VAL A 253 6.82 -34.51 -7.59
CA VAL A 253 8.08 -35.10 -8.02
C VAL A 253 7.97 -36.63 -8.03
N PRO A 254 7.96 -37.31 -9.18
CA PRO A 254 7.89 -38.77 -9.24
C PRO A 254 9.11 -39.41 -8.51
N GLY A 255 8.83 -40.11 -7.43
CA GLY A 255 9.82 -40.87 -6.65
C GLY A 255 10.31 -40.19 -5.38
N ALA A 256 9.78 -39.08 -4.97
CA ALA A 256 10.01 -38.44 -3.67
C ALA A 256 8.89 -38.80 -2.67
N ASN A 257 9.22 -38.73 -1.42
CA ASN A 257 8.47 -39.09 -0.24
C ASN A 257 7.10 -38.35 -0.12
N ASP A 258 6.22 -38.90 0.69
CA ASP A 258 4.86 -38.47 0.96
C ASP A 258 4.71 -37.07 1.65
N PHE A 259 5.75 -36.27 1.66
CA PHE A 259 5.80 -34.92 2.26
C PHE A 259 6.27 -33.90 1.25
N ILE A 260 5.89 -32.62 1.46
CA ILE A 260 6.23 -31.54 0.54
C ILE A 260 7.52 -30.86 0.95
N TRP A 261 7.72 -30.60 2.27
CA TRP A 261 8.95 -29.98 2.78
C TRP A 261 9.54 -30.84 3.91
N GLU A 262 10.88 -30.85 3.97
CA GLU A 262 11.62 -31.37 5.10
C GLU A 262 12.43 -30.25 5.73
N LEU A 263 12.21 -29.99 7.03
CA LEU A 263 12.86 -28.95 7.82
C LEU A 263 13.88 -29.59 8.74
N LYS A 264 15.14 -29.12 8.69
CA LYS A 264 16.24 -29.58 9.55
C LYS A 264 16.69 -28.48 10.49
N PHE A 265 16.78 -28.79 11.77
CA PHE A 265 17.19 -27.87 12.80
C PHE A 265 18.54 -28.30 13.40
N ASP A 266 19.36 -27.35 13.82
CA ASP A 266 20.61 -27.55 14.52
C ASP A 266 20.37 -27.87 16.02
N GLU A 267 21.48 -28.14 16.76
CA GLU A 267 21.44 -28.39 18.19
C GLU A 267 20.95 -27.18 19.02
N LYS A 268 20.91 -25.99 18.43
CA LYS A 268 20.39 -24.77 19.06
C LYS A 268 18.93 -24.49 18.70
N GLY A 269 18.34 -25.36 17.89
CA GLY A 269 16.97 -25.24 17.43
C GLY A 269 16.76 -24.20 16.31
N LEU A 270 17.83 -23.80 15.62
CA LEU A 270 17.74 -22.95 14.45
C LEU A 270 17.58 -23.77 13.19
N LEU A 271 16.75 -23.30 12.24
CA LEU A 271 16.59 -23.95 10.95
C LEU A 271 17.91 -23.83 10.17
N VAL A 272 18.50 -24.97 9.78
CA VAL A 272 19.73 -25.03 8.98
C VAL A 272 19.48 -25.41 7.53
N GLY A 273 18.29 -25.90 7.21
CA GLY A 273 17.90 -26.23 5.84
C GLY A 273 16.43 -26.61 5.74
N SER A 274 15.84 -26.25 4.63
CA SER A 274 14.57 -26.77 4.16
C SER A 274 14.78 -27.38 2.78
N THR A 275 14.24 -28.56 2.54
CA THR A 275 14.19 -29.19 1.22
C THR A 275 12.74 -29.31 0.82
N GLY A 276 12.43 -28.97 -0.43
CA GLY A 276 11.07 -28.94 -0.99
C GLY A 276 10.93 -27.82 -2.02
N PRO A 277 9.73 -27.53 -2.49
CA PRO A 277 9.46 -26.44 -3.41
C PRO A 277 9.94 -25.08 -2.88
N ASP A 278 10.60 -24.30 -3.71
CA ASP A 278 11.16 -22.99 -3.41
C ASP A 278 10.68 -21.93 -4.42
N THR A 279 11.27 -20.73 -4.40
CA THR A 279 10.94 -19.66 -5.35
C THR A 279 11.27 -19.97 -6.79
N ILE A 280 12.18 -20.91 -7.06
CA ILE A 280 12.59 -21.33 -8.41
C ILE A 280 11.67 -22.45 -8.90
N ASN A 281 11.32 -23.39 -7.99
CA ASN A 281 10.40 -24.49 -8.23
C ASN A 281 9.25 -24.43 -7.21
N PRO A 282 8.28 -23.53 -7.42
CA PRO A 282 7.19 -23.33 -6.46
C PRO A 282 6.30 -24.57 -6.39
N PHE A 283 5.70 -24.76 -5.22
CA PHE A 283 4.68 -25.78 -5.02
C PHE A 283 3.47 -25.47 -5.93
N LYS A 284 2.98 -26.49 -6.62
CA LYS A 284 1.83 -26.36 -7.53
C LYS A 284 0.64 -27.12 -6.97
N VAL A 285 -0.46 -26.39 -6.75
CA VAL A 285 -1.75 -26.99 -6.42
C VAL A 285 -2.34 -27.63 -7.69
N PRO A 286 -2.68 -28.92 -7.66
CA PRO A 286 -3.29 -29.57 -8.82
C PRO A 286 -4.58 -28.88 -9.26
N PRO A 287 -4.87 -28.84 -10.57
CA PRO A 287 -6.05 -28.15 -11.12
C PRO A 287 -7.39 -28.67 -10.59
N GLU A 288 -7.42 -29.87 -10.05
CA GLU A 288 -8.63 -30.47 -9.48
C GLU A 288 -9.16 -29.73 -8.26
N TYR A 289 -8.27 -29.01 -7.53
CA TYR A 289 -8.63 -28.17 -6.37
C TYR A 289 -9.10 -26.77 -6.78
N THR A 290 -8.74 -26.32 -7.96
CA THR A 290 -9.11 -25.00 -8.51
C THR A 290 -9.60 -25.14 -9.96
N PRO A 291 -10.72 -25.88 -10.22
CA PRO A 291 -11.10 -26.27 -11.56
C PRO A 291 -11.44 -25.09 -12.48
N ASP A 292 -11.90 -24.00 -11.93
CA ASP A 292 -12.34 -22.81 -12.68
C ASP A 292 -11.26 -21.71 -12.74
N ALA A 293 -10.12 -21.88 -12.03
CA ALA A 293 -9.05 -20.90 -11.93
C ALA A 293 -7.75 -21.43 -12.56
N SER A 294 -6.80 -20.53 -12.78
CA SER A 294 -5.43 -20.94 -13.11
C SER A 294 -4.82 -21.70 -11.93
N PRO A 295 -4.04 -22.77 -12.19
CA PRO A 295 -3.39 -23.52 -11.12
C PRO A 295 -2.58 -22.60 -10.19
N MET A 296 -2.83 -22.66 -8.89
CA MET A 296 -2.07 -21.91 -7.91
C MET A 296 -0.65 -22.50 -7.82
N SER A 297 0.32 -21.61 -7.69
CA SER A 297 1.70 -22.01 -7.44
C SER A 297 2.35 -21.01 -6.48
N PHE A 298 2.90 -21.48 -5.37
CA PHE A 298 3.46 -20.63 -4.34
C PHE A 298 4.74 -21.22 -3.74
N SER A 299 5.57 -20.35 -3.21
CA SER A 299 6.71 -20.69 -2.37
C SER A 299 6.38 -20.48 -0.90
N VAL A 300 6.92 -21.33 -0.03
CA VAL A 300 6.77 -21.18 1.42
C VAL A 300 8.13 -20.88 2.03
N ASP A 301 8.21 -19.77 2.77
CA ASP A 301 9.39 -19.39 3.54
C ASP A 301 9.24 -19.86 5.00
N PHE A 302 10.14 -20.70 5.45
CA PHE A 302 10.25 -21.23 6.81
C PHE A 302 11.41 -20.60 7.61
N ALA A 303 12.08 -19.56 7.12
CA ALA A 303 13.30 -19.02 7.73
C ALA A 303 13.15 -18.64 9.20
N ASN A 304 11.94 -18.25 9.62
CA ASN A 304 11.63 -17.87 11.00
C ASN A 304 11.12 -19.02 11.88
N MET A 305 11.15 -20.28 11.36
CA MET A 305 10.83 -21.47 12.17
C MET A 305 11.98 -21.85 13.09
N ARG A 306 11.64 -22.28 14.30
CA ARG A 306 12.57 -22.75 15.33
C ARG A 306 12.07 -24.05 15.95
N GLN A 307 13.00 -24.78 16.57
CA GLN A 307 12.68 -25.99 17.35
C GLN A 307 13.27 -25.87 18.75
N ILE A 308 12.48 -25.35 19.70
CA ILE A 308 12.91 -25.13 21.08
C ILE A 308 11.96 -25.89 22.00
N GLY A 309 12.45 -26.38 23.16
CA GLY A 309 11.61 -27.03 24.17
C GLY A 309 10.56 -26.04 24.71
N GLY A 310 9.30 -26.26 24.37
CA GLY A 310 8.19 -25.41 24.71
C GLY A 310 7.00 -25.65 23.79
N PRO A 311 5.84 -25.05 24.07
CA PRO A 311 4.64 -25.30 23.29
C PRO A 311 4.77 -24.89 21.84
N TYR A 312 4.00 -25.54 20.98
CA TYR A 312 3.82 -25.08 19.59
C TYR A 312 3.27 -23.66 19.57
N LEU A 313 3.88 -22.81 18.78
CA LEU A 313 3.47 -21.43 18.65
C LEU A 313 3.76 -20.92 17.24
N ILE A 314 2.75 -20.43 16.55
CA ILE A 314 2.95 -19.71 15.30
C ILE A 314 3.01 -18.21 15.63
N THR A 315 4.11 -17.58 15.26
CA THR A 315 4.36 -16.14 15.46
C THR A 315 4.23 -15.33 14.19
N GLU A 316 4.36 -15.98 13.04
CA GLU A 316 4.22 -15.41 11.73
C GLU A 316 3.47 -16.37 10.81
N LEU A 317 2.41 -15.91 10.20
CA LEU A 317 1.66 -16.64 9.19
C LEU A 317 1.06 -15.63 8.23
N THR A 318 1.74 -15.39 7.12
CA THR A 318 1.38 -14.34 6.16
C THR A 318 1.39 -14.87 4.74
N GLN A 319 0.59 -14.25 3.90
CA GLN A 319 0.53 -14.51 2.47
C GLN A 319 0.27 -13.19 1.73
N ASN A 320 0.52 -13.14 0.43
CA ASN A 320 0.48 -11.92 -0.38
C ASN A 320 -0.70 -11.83 -1.36
N GLY A 321 -1.56 -12.84 -1.42
CA GLY A 321 -2.77 -12.83 -2.24
C GLY A 321 -3.90 -12.02 -1.60
N TYR A 322 -4.87 -11.63 -2.41
CA TYR A 322 -6.09 -10.98 -1.94
C TYR A 322 -7.23 -11.16 -2.94
N THR A 323 -8.46 -11.10 -2.45
CA THR A 323 -9.67 -11.03 -3.27
C THR A 323 -9.75 -9.71 -3.99
N GLY A 324 -10.37 -9.68 -5.16
CA GLY A 324 -10.68 -8.43 -5.84
C GLY A 324 -11.57 -7.55 -4.95
N GLY A 325 -11.26 -6.25 -4.90
CA GLY A 325 -12.08 -5.26 -4.20
C GLY A 325 -13.18 -4.69 -5.11
N GLU A 326 -14.34 -4.40 -4.52
CA GLU A 326 -15.38 -3.58 -5.17
C GLU A 326 -15.00 -2.10 -5.20
#